data_db8569c42b1874a21f5c2d708ab0254f
#
_entry.id   db8569c42b1874a21f5c2d708ab0254f
#
_cell.length_a   1.000
_cell.length_b   1.000
_cell.length_c   1.000
_cell.angle_alpha   90.00
_cell.angle_beta   90.00
_cell.angle_gamma   90.00
#
_symmetry.space_group_name_H-M   'P 1'
#
loop_
_entity.id
_entity.type
_entity.pdbx_description
1 polymer ?
#
loop_
_entity_poly.entity_id
_entity_poly.type
_entity_poly.pdbx_seq_one_letter_code
_entity_poly.pdbx_strand_id
1 'polypeptide(L)'
;KNVNSLKVVWTYNSGDADIDNKSQIQCSPIVIDSILYGTNPKIKLFALNAGTGEEIWQFDPDDKVAPGWGVNRGVLYWDDNENGRIIYTSGKYIYAVDAINGEIEKTFGENGKIDLRKNLGRPFETLIAISNTPGVIFKNVLIQGTRVHEGHGASPGHIRAYDLKTGDLIWRFNTIPEPGEFGYETWPKEAWKYIGGANSWSGMTLDEDNGIVYIPTGSASYDFYGGNRKGENLFANSLLALDVLTGERKWHFQFVHHDLWDRDLPAPPNLVEVNKDGKKIMAVAQITKSGHVFVFDRFTGEHIFPVEEFPFPKSDLQGEEAWPTQPLPTKIPPFARQKFTKELINDMFPNSMALLAWSPLDKHKKSNETVK
;
A
#
# COMPACT_ATOMS: atom_id res chain seq x y z
N LYS A 1 27.04 -6.40 -13.08
CA LYS A 1 28.38 -7.04 -13.22
C LYS A 1 29.52 -6.20 -12.65
N ASN A 2 29.34 -4.91 -12.38
CA ASN A 2 30.35 -3.95 -11.94
C ASN A 2 30.10 -3.31 -10.59
N VAL A 3 29.18 -3.84 -9.80
CA VAL A 3 28.79 -3.29 -8.48
C VAL A 3 29.99 -3.14 -7.54
N ASN A 4 31.00 -4.04 -7.64
CA ASN A 4 32.20 -3.97 -6.82
C ASN A 4 33.14 -2.80 -7.19
N SER A 5 32.89 -2.11 -8.31
CA SER A 5 33.69 -0.95 -8.75
C SER A 5 33.03 0.39 -8.41
N LEU A 6 31.83 0.37 -7.79
CA LEU A 6 31.16 1.59 -7.37
C LEU A 6 31.97 2.32 -6.30
N LYS A 7 32.03 3.65 -6.42
CA LYS A 7 32.66 4.55 -5.45
C LYS A 7 31.69 5.67 -5.09
N VAL A 8 31.73 6.12 -3.84
CA VAL A 8 31.03 7.34 -3.43
C VAL A 8 31.70 8.51 -4.12
N VAL A 9 30.94 9.29 -4.88
CA VAL A 9 31.45 10.47 -5.60
C VAL A 9 31.09 11.78 -4.87
N TRP A 10 29.99 11.78 -4.13
CA TRP A 10 29.57 12.87 -3.26
C TRP A 10 28.65 12.36 -2.15
N THR A 11 28.43 13.18 -1.11
CA THR A 11 27.51 12.93 -0.01
C THR A 11 26.73 14.22 0.26
N TYR A 12 25.41 14.11 0.33
CA TYR A 12 24.52 15.20 0.73
C TYR A 12 24.04 14.99 2.17
N ASN A 13 24.16 16.02 2.99
CA ASN A 13 23.66 16.02 4.36
C ASN A 13 22.46 16.96 4.46
N SER A 14 21.28 16.40 4.59
CA SER A 14 20.02 17.16 4.69
C SER A 14 19.83 17.91 6.02
N GLY A 15 20.60 17.61 7.05
CA GLY A 15 20.59 18.29 8.36
C GLY A 15 19.35 18.05 9.23
N ASP A 16 18.38 17.30 8.80
CA ASP A 16 17.06 17.19 9.45
C ASP A 16 16.84 15.87 10.22
N ALA A 17 17.91 15.14 10.54
CA ALA A 17 17.81 13.94 11.38
C ALA A 17 17.39 14.31 12.81
N ASP A 18 16.49 13.51 13.39
CA ASP A 18 16.06 13.66 14.78
C ASP A 18 17.18 13.26 15.74
N ILE A 19 17.44 14.07 16.77
CA ILE A 19 18.55 13.87 17.72
C ILE A 19 18.37 12.60 18.55
N ASP A 20 17.13 12.17 18.80
CA ASP A 20 16.79 10.94 19.53
C ASP A 20 16.71 9.71 18.62
N ASN A 21 17.20 9.83 17.38
CA ASN A 21 17.17 8.77 16.35
C ASN A 21 15.74 8.22 16.04
N LYS A 22 14.75 9.11 16.05
CA LYS A 22 13.35 8.79 15.76
C LYS A 22 12.95 9.05 14.30
N SER A 23 13.89 9.49 13.48
CA SER A 23 13.67 9.79 12.06
C SER A 23 14.37 8.80 11.14
N GLN A 24 13.89 8.69 9.91
CA GLN A 24 14.47 7.82 8.88
C GLN A 24 14.21 8.39 7.50
N ILE A 25 15.02 7.99 6.53
CA ILE A 25 14.81 8.22 5.10
C ILE A 25 14.41 6.90 4.48
N GLN A 26 13.23 6.85 3.84
CA GLN A 26 12.76 5.70 3.04
C GLN A 26 12.60 6.06 1.56
N CYS A 27 12.87 7.30 1.18
CA CYS A 27 12.67 7.80 -0.16
C CYS A 27 13.57 7.07 -1.17
N SER A 28 12.96 6.54 -2.23
CA SER A 28 13.65 6.17 -3.46
C SER A 28 13.70 7.41 -4.33
N PRO A 29 14.85 8.07 -4.48
CA PRO A 29 14.96 9.28 -5.29
C PRO A 29 14.84 8.97 -6.77
N ILE A 30 14.45 9.97 -7.56
CA ILE A 30 14.44 9.91 -9.02
C ILE A 30 15.44 10.90 -9.61
N VAL A 31 15.90 10.63 -10.82
CA VAL A 31 16.79 11.54 -11.55
C VAL A 31 16.16 11.86 -12.90
N ILE A 32 15.93 13.15 -13.15
CA ILE A 32 15.39 13.69 -14.41
C ILE A 32 16.35 14.81 -14.85
N ASP A 33 16.83 14.75 -16.07
CA ASP A 33 17.69 15.78 -16.69
C ASP A 33 18.87 16.24 -15.79
N SER A 34 19.54 15.27 -15.17
CA SER A 34 20.67 15.49 -14.25
C SER A 34 20.30 16.17 -12.91
N ILE A 35 19.03 16.25 -12.57
CA ILE A 35 18.56 16.71 -11.26
C ILE A 35 18.03 15.51 -10.49
N LEU A 36 18.51 15.32 -9.26
CA LEU A 36 18.05 14.29 -8.35
C LEU A 36 17.00 14.89 -7.40
N TYR A 37 15.81 14.27 -7.34
CA TYR A 37 14.74 14.66 -6.44
C TYR A 37 14.52 13.60 -5.37
N GLY A 38 14.35 14.03 -4.12
CA GLY A 38 14.11 13.14 -3.00
C GLY A 38 13.56 13.87 -1.79
N THR A 39 13.25 13.12 -0.73
CA THR A 39 12.77 13.70 0.54
C THR A 39 13.71 13.37 1.68
N ASN A 40 13.84 14.31 2.62
CA ASN A 40 14.64 14.19 3.82
C ASN A 40 13.85 13.60 5.01
N PRO A 41 14.44 13.42 6.22
CA PRO A 41 13.74 12.87 7.38
C PRO A 41 12.52 13.66 7.87
N LYS A 42 12.41 14.96 7.54
CA LYS A 42 11.23 15.80 7.83
C LYS A 42 10.27 15.91 6.66
N ILE A 43 10.45 15.08 5.64
CA ILE A 43 9.66 15.03 4.40
C ILE A 43 9.70 16.37 3.63
N LYS A 44 10.75 17.15 3.79
CA LYS A 44 11.04 18.25 2.88
C LYS A 44 11.51 17.66 1.55
N LEU A 45 10.98 18.19 0.46
CA LEU A 45 11.43 17.82 -0.88
C LEU A 45 12.69 18.61 -1.23
N PHE A 46 13.68 17.96 -1.82
CA PHE A 46 14.89 18.62 -2.29
C PHE A 46 15.23 18.24 -3.74
N ALA A 47 15.91 19.14 -4.42
CA ALA A 47 16.54 18.91 -5.71
C ALA A 47 18.04 19.14 -5.61
N LEU A 48 18.81 18.17 -6.12
CA LEU A 48 20.27 18.21 -6.15
C LEU A 48 20.77 18.07 -7.58
N ASN A 49 21.90 18.69 -7.88
CA ASN A 49 22.67 18.32 -9.05
C ASN A 49 23.15 16.87 -8.91
N ALA A 50 22.68 15.97 -9.76
CA ALA A 50 22.99 14.53 -9.65
C ALA A 50 24.48 14.20 -9.85
N GLY A 51 25.24 15.06 -10.53
CA GLY A 51 26.69 14.89 -10.75
C GLY A 51 27.54 15.37 -9.59
N THR A 52 27.14 16.45 -8.89
CA THR A 52 27.94 17.10 -7.83
C THR A 52 27.40 16.92 -6.43
N GLY A 53 26.09 16.62 -6.28
CA GLY A 53 25.40 16.57 -4.98
C GLY A 53 25.08 17.95 -4.39
N GLU A 54 25.32 19.05 -5.15
CA GLU A 54 24.98 20.40 -4.72
C GLU A 54 23.46 20.59 -4.70
N GLU A 55 22.95 21.21 -3.63
CA GLU A 55 21.54 21.55 -3.50
C GLU A 55 21.16 22.68 -4.46
N ILE A 56 20.10 22.45 -5.26
CA ILE A 56 19.55 23.45 -6.19
C ILE A 56 18.43 24.20 -5.47
N TRP A 57 17.50 23.46 -4.86
CA TRP A 57 16.43 24.04 -4.05
C TRP A 57 15.89 23.03 -3.03
N GLN A 58 15.15 23.53 -2.06
CA GLN A 58 14.42 22.74 -1.07
C GLN A 58 13.02 23.34 -0.87
N PHE A 59 12.00 22.48 -0.84
CA PHE A 59 10.61 22.83 -0.51
C PHE A 59 10.25 22.25 0.86
N ASP A 60 9.73 23.10 1.76
CA ASP A 60 9.31 22.71 3.12
C ASP A 60 7.77 22.70 3.18
N PRO A 61 7.10 21.53 3.27
CA PRO A 61 5.64 21.46 3.28
C PRO A 61 5.05 22.07 4.54
N ASP A 62 3.87 22.71 4.41
CA ASP A 62 3.17 23.36 5.52
C ASP A 62 2.73 22.39 6.61
N ASP A 63 2.36 21.15 6.22
CA ASP A 63 1.87 20.10 7.14
C ASP A 63 3.05 19.38 7.77
N LYS A 64 3.39 19.76 8.96
CA LYS A 64 4.49 19.12 9.71
C LYS A 64 4.01 17.79 10.28
N VAL A 65 4.56 16.71 9.77
CA VAL A 65 4.29 15.36 10.29
C VAL A 65 5.15 15.15 11.55
N ALA A 66 4.52 14.64 12.61
CA ALA A 66 5.24 14.35 13.85
C ALA A 66 6.36 13.31 13.61
N PRO A 67 7.54 13.47 14.26
CA PRO A 67 8.63 12.50 14.14
C PRO A 67 8.16 11.06 14.39
N GLY A 68 8.54 10.14 13.51
CA GLY A 68 8.14 8.72 13.58
C GLY A 68 6.79 8.38 12.94
N TRP A 69 5.95 9.36 12.61
CA TRP A 69 4.67 9.14 11.91
C TRP A 69 4.75 9.35 10.40
N GLY A 70 5.76 10.06 9.93
CA GLY A 70 5.90 10.41 8.54
C GLY A 70 7.17 9.83 7.92
N VAL A 71 7.00 9.00 6.92
CA VAL A 71 8.02 8.65 5.95
C VAL A 71 7.46 8.89 4.57
N ASN A 72 8.33 9.20 3.61
CA ASN A 72 7.99 9.22 2.20
C ASN A 72 8.87 8.19 1.50
N ARG A 73 8.27 7.33 0.66
CA ARG A 73 8.97 6.23 -0.02
C ARG A 73 9.37 6.56 -1.46
N GLY A 74 9.05 7.76 -1.93
CA GLY A 74 9.43 8.21 -3.26
C GLY A 74 8.61 9.40 -3.74
N VAL A 75 9.03 9.93 -4.85
CA VAL A 75 8.42 11.08 -5.53
C VAL A 75 8.12 10.71 -6.98
N LEU A 76 7.22 11.43 -7.63
CA LEU A 76 6.87 11.24 -9.03
C LEU A 76 7.21 12.50 -9.82
N TYR A 77 7.60 12.32 -11.06
CA TYR A 77 7.76 13.40 -12.03
C TYR A 77 6.64 13.33 -13.06
N TRP A 78 6.07 14.47 -13.39
CA TRP A 78 5.12 14.63 -14.46
C TRP A 78 5.37 15.95 -15.18
N ASP A 79 5.20 15.96 -16.49
CA ASP A 79 5.25 17.18 -17.30
C ASP A 79 4.12 17.18 -18.33
N ASP A 80 3.74 18.38 -18.74
CA ASP A 80 2.78 18.60 -19.82
C ASP A 80 3.43 19.08 -21.12
N ASN A 81 4.73 18.86 -21.27
CA ASN A 81 5.65 19.35 -22.30
C ASN A 81 5.98 20.86 -22.21
N GLU A 82 5.51 21.55 -21.19
CA GLU A 82 5.82 22.95 -20.92
C GLU A 82 6.54 23.11 -19.59
N ASN A 83 5.98 22.53 -18.52
CA ASN A 83 6.50 22.64 -17.16
C ASN A 83 6.50 21.29 -16.44
N GLY A 84 7.67 20.87 -15.96
CA GLY A 84 7.82 19.68 -15.13
C GLY A 84 7.39 19.94 -13.68
N ARG A 85 6.72 18.96 -13.07
CA ARG A 85 6.28 19.00 -11.67
C ARG A 85 6.75 17.76 -10.91
N ILE A 86 7.16 17.96 -9.68
CA ILE A 86 7.34 16.88 -8.72
C ILE A 86 6.04 16.73 -7.92
N ILE A 87 5.46 15.53 -8.00
CA ILE A 87 4.28 15.15 -7.22
C ILE A 87 4.75 14.28 -6.07
N TYR A 88 4.44 14.68 -4.84
CA TYR A 88 4.81 13.89 -3.68
C TYR A 88 3.83 14.07 -2.52
N THR A 89 3.91 13.17 -1.55
CA THR A 89 3.02 13.17 -0.38
C THR A 89 3.77 13.56 0.88
N SER A 90 3.15 14.45 1.67
CA SER A 90 3.56 14.75 3.05
C SER A 90 2.33 14.80 3.92
N GLY A 91 2.29 13.96 4.97
CA GLY A 91 1.12 13.86 5.83
C GLY A 91 -0.16 13.55 5.05
N LYS A 92 -1.16 14.38 5.24
CA LYS A 92 -2.49 14.25 4.60
C LYS A 92 -2.60 14.91 3.23
N TYR A 93 -1.51 15.45 2.68
CA TYR A 93 -1.55 16.17 1.41
C TYR A 93 -0.73 15.51 0.31
N ILE A 94 -1.23 15.62 -0.91
CA ILE A 94 -0.44 15.49 -2.13
C ILE A 94 -0.06 16.90 -2.57
N TYR A 95 1.22 17.15 -2.83
CA TYR A 95 1.75 18.41 -3.31
C TYR A 95 2.18 18.31 -4.76
N ALA A 96 2.00 19.39 -5.52
CA ALA A 96 2.65 19.60 -6.79
C ALA A 96 3.64 20.77 -6.67
N VAL A 97 4.90 20.52 -7.02
CA VAL A 97 6.00 21.48 -6.88
C VAL A 97 6.71 21.60 -8.23
N ASP A 98 6.97 22.81 -8.69
CA ASP A 98 7.72 23.07 -9.93
C ASP A 98 9.11 22.41 -9.82
N ALA A 99 9.45 21.59 -10.82
CA ALA A 99 10.68 20.80 -10.79
C ALA A 99 11.95 21.65 -10.93
N ILE A 100 11.86 22.84 -11.51
CA ILE A 100 13.03 23.71 -11.80
C ILE A 100 13.38 24.56 -10.58
N ASN A 101 12.38 25.19 -9.95
CA ASN A 101 12.60 26.23 -8.95
C ASN A 101 12.11 25.86 -7.54
N GLY A 102 11.39 24.74 -7.38
CA GLY A 102 10.89 24.29 -6.08
C GLY A 102 9.70 25.09 -5.55
N GLU A 103 9.06 25.92 -6.36
CA GLU A 103 7.87 26.64 -5.96
C GLU A 103 6.61 25.75 -6.04
N ILE A 104 5.66 26.01 -5.13
CA ILE A 104 4.40 25.27 -5.13
C ILE A 104 3.55 25.65 -6.36
N GLU A 105 3.02 24.65 -7.05
CA GLU A 105 2.17 24.83 -8.23
C GLU A 105 0.73 25.17 -7.81
N LYS A 106 0.42 26.44 -7.70
CA LYS A 106 -0.85 26.94 -7.13
C LYS A 106 -2.12 26.53 -7.90
N THR A 107 -1.99 26.14 -9.15
CA THR A 107 -3.11 25.69 -9.99
C THR A 107 -3.56 24.26 -9.67
N PHE A 108 -2.75 23.51 -8.91
CA PHE A 108 -3.03 22.14 -8.51
C PHE A 108 -3.83 22.10 -7.21
N GLY A 109 -5.05 21.58 -7.24
CA GLY A 109 -5.93 21.45 -6.09
C GLY A 109 -6.20 22.78 -5.36
N GLU A 110 -6.11 22.76 -4.05
CA GLU A 110 -6.25 23.95 -3.21
C GLU A 110 -4.88 24.56 -2.91
N ASN A 111 -4.48 25.58 -3.65
CA ASN A 111 -3.18 26.25 -3.49
C ASN A 111 -1.98 25.29 -3.56
N GLY A 112 -1.96 24.39 -4.54
CA GLY A 112 -0.85 23.49 -4.83
C GLY A 112 -0.92 22.15 -4.11
N LYS A 113 -2.04 21.82 -3.47
CA LYS A 113 -2.20 20.59 -2.72
C LYS A 113 -3.60 20.00 -2.72
N ILE A 114 -3.69 18.68 -2.59
CA ILE A 114 -4.94 17.90 -2.45
C ILE A 114 -4.99 17.31 -1.05
N ASP A 115 -6.08 17.52 -0.30
CA ASP A 115 -6.30 16.89 0.99
C ASP A 115 -6.84 15.45 0.80
N LEU A 116 -6.04 14.46 1.19
CA LEU A 116 -6.36 13.04 1.08
C LEU A 116 -7.56 12.58 1.92
N ARG A 117 -8.03 13.38 2.86
CA ARG A 117 -9.21 13.08 3.66
C ARG A 117 -10.52 13.39 2.92
N LYS A 118 -10.46 14.26 1.90
CA LYS A 118 -11.62 14.60 1.07
C LYS A 118 -12.02 13.43 0.15
N ASN A 119 -13.27 13.42 -0.27
CA ASN A 119 -13.83 12.45 -1.22
C ASN A 119 -13.80 10.98 -0.75
N LEU A 120 -13.83 10.74 0.56
CA LEU A 120 -13.93 9.41 1.16
C LEU A 120 -15.36 9.01 1.57
N GLY A 121 -16.37 9.77 1.13
CA GLY A 121 -17.79 9.46 1.44
C GLY A 121 -18.22 9.76 2.87
N ARG A 122 -17.36 10.39 3.68
CA ARG A 122 -17.60 10.75 5.10
C ARG A 122 -17.12 12.16 5.38
N PRO A 123 -17.59 12.83 6.47
CA PRO A 123 -17.06 14.13 6.89
C PRO A 123 -15.55 14.07 7.09
N PHE A 124 -14.80 14.84 6.29
CA PHE A 124 -13.34 14.71 6.19
C PHE A 124 -12.60 15.22 7.44
N GLU A 125 -13.22 16.09 8.24
CA GLU A 125 -12.63 16.67 9.45
C GLU A 125 -12.27 15.62 10.49
N THR A 126 -13.01 14.51 10.53
CA THR A 126 -12.82 13.41 11.48
C THR A 126 -11.95 12.29 10.94
N LEU A 127 -11.55 12.36 9.67
CA LEU A 127 -10.82 11.31 9.01
C LEU A 127 -9.31 11.47 9.16
N ILE A 128 -8.61 10.34 9.25
CA ILE A 128 -7.15 10.26 9.18
C ILE A 128 -6.82 9.46 7.91
N ALA A 129 -6.32 10.16 6.92
CA ALA A 129 -5.83 9.56 5.68
C ALA A 129 -4.54 10.28 5.28
N ILE A 130 -3.44 9.54 5.23
CA ILE A 130 -2.13 10.04 4.83
C ILE A 130 -1.59 9.16 3.69
N SER A 131 -0.51 9.56 3.05
CA SER A 131 0.18 8.66 2.15
C SER A 131 1.68 8.72 2.34
N ASN A 132 2.29 7.54 2.43
CA ASN A 132 3.73 7.35 2.58
C ASN A 132 4.36 6.82 1.28
N THR A 133 3.56 6.35 0.35
CA THR A 133 4.02 5.69 -0.88
C THR A 133 3.48 6.48 -2.07
N PRO A 134 4.33 6.76 -3.06
CA PRO A 134 3.87 7.43 -4.26
C PRO A 134 2.80 6.60 -4.98
N GLY A 135 1.86 7.29 -5.62
CA GLY A 135 0.92 6.67 -6.54
C GLY A 135 1.59 6.24 -7.86
N VAL A 136 0.79 6.09 -8.89
CA VAL A 136 1.27 5.90 -10.26
C VAL A 136 0.65 6.95 -11.18
N ILE A 137 1.38 7.31 -12.22
CA ILE A 137 0.94 8.30 -13.22
C ILE A 137 0.71 7.60 -14.56
N PHE A 138 -0.46 7.83 -15.13
CA PHE A 138 -0.78 7.47 -16.51
C PHE A 138 -1.26 8.71 -17.26
N LYS A 139 -0.45 9.22 -18.19
CA LYS A 139 -0.74 10.50 -18.88
C LYS A 139 -0.95 11.62 -17.86
N ASN A 140 -2.16 12.19 -17.80
CA ASN A 140 -2.53 13.26 -16.87
C ASN A 140 -3.20 12.73 -15.59
N VAL A 141 -3.27 11.43 -15.38
CA VAL A 141 -4.00 10.81 -14.27
C VAL A 141 -3.03 10.32 -13.21
N LEU A 142 -3.16 10.83 -12.00
CA LEU A 142 -2.51 10.30 -10.80
C LEU A 142 -3.46 9.35 -10.08
N ILE A 143 -3.06 8.10 -9.89
CA ILE A 143 -3.82 7.13 -9.08
C ILE A 143 -3.12 7.00 -7.73
N GLN A 144 -3.87 7.23 -6.65
CA GLN A 144 -3.30 7.33 -5.32
C GLN A 144 -4.04 6.45 -4.30
N GLY A 145 -3.28 5.67 -3.55
CA GLY A 145 -3.72 4.97 -2.34
C GLY A 145 -3.37 5.75 -1.09
N THR A 146 -3.83 5.26 0.06
CA THR A 146 -3.60 5.89 1.37
C THR A 146 -3.22 4.89 2.43
N ARG A 147 -2.57 5.38 3.48
CA ARG A 147 -2.50 4.76 4.80
C ARG A 147 -3.57 5.38 5.69
N VAL A 148 -4.30 4.55 6.40
CA VAL A 148 -5.36 4.96 7.32
C VAL A 148 -5.10 4.39 8.71
N HIS A 149 -5.91 4.78 9.71
CA HIS A 149 -5.82 4.23 11.05
C HIS A 149 -6.39 2.80 11.10
N GLU A 150 -5.83 1.95 11.94
CA GLU A 150 -6.15 0.52 12.03
C GLU A 150 -7.21 0.19 13.10
N GLY A 151 -7.61 1.16 13.92
CA GLY A 151 -8.53 1.00 15.03
C GLY A 151 -9.94 1.51 14.76
N HIS A 152 -10.64 1.81 15.85
CA HIS A 152 -12.00 2.35 15.81
C HIS A 152 -12.05 3.69 15.08
N GLY A 153 -13.05 3.85 14.20
CA GLY A 153 -13.23 5.09 13.43
C GLY A 153 -12.25 5.26 12.27
N ALA A 154 -11.58 4.19 11.86
CA ALA A 154 -10.69 4.22 10.71
C ALA A 154 -11.37 4.75 9.45
N SER A 155 -10.62 5.52 8.68
CA SER A 155 -11.06 6.01 7.38
C SER A 155 -11.15 4.87 6.37
N PRO A 156 -12.07 4.91 5.40
CA PRO A 156 -12.08 3.96 4.31
C PRO A 156 -10.87 4.17 3.40
N GLY A 157 -10.31 3.08 2.91
CA GLY A 157 -9.10 3.08 2.09
C GLY A 157 -9.34 3.24 0.59
N HIS A 158 -10.40 3.96 0.20
CA HIS A 158 -10.79 4.13 -1.20
C HIS A 158 -9.65 4.60 -2.08
N ILE A 159 -9.55 4.02 -3.27
CA ILE A 159 -8.57 4.43 -4.29
C ILE A 159 -9.15 5.60 -5.06
N ARG A 160 -8.31 6.59 -5.37
CA ARG A 160 -8.75 7.80 -6.06
C ARG A 160 -7.79 8.17 -7.17
N ALA A 161 -8.35 8.66 -8.26
CA ALA A 161 -7.58 9.25 -9.34
C ALA A 161 -7.84 10.75 -9.43
N TYR A 162 -6.79 11.49 -9.74
CA TYR A 162 -6.79 12.94 -9.83
C TYR A 162 -6.19 13.40 -11.14
N ASP A 163 -6.70 14.48 -11.69
CA ASP A 163 -6.09 15.18 -12.81
C ASP A 163 -4.81 15.90 -12.36
N LEU A 164 -3.69 15.67 -13.03
CA LEU A 164 -2.39 16.24 -12.66
C LEU A 164 -2.24 17.71 -12.99
N LYS A 165 -3.09 18.28 -13.85
CA LYS A 165 -3.10 19.72 -14.14
C LYS A 165 -3.84 20.51 -13.08
N THR A 166 -5.05 20.03 -12.72
CA THR A 166 -5.98 20.76 -11.86
C THR A 166 -6.05 20.25 -10.44
N GLY A 167 -5.70 18.98 -10.20
CA GLY A 167 -5.90 18.30 -8.92
C GLY A 167 -7.34 17.83 -8.67
N ASP A 168 -8.22 17.95 -9.67
CA ASP A 168 -9.60 17.50 -9.53
C ASP A 168 -9.72 15.98 -9.46
N LEU A 169 -10.69 15.50 -8.68
CA LEU A 169 -11.01 14.08 -8.62
C LEU A 169 -11.63 13.64 -9.97
N ILE A 170 -11.03 12.64 -10.60
CA ILE A 170 -11.54 12.00 -11.83
C ILE A 170 -12.48 10.85 -11.46
N TRP A 171 -12.01 9.92 -10.64
CA TRP A 171 -12.80 8.78 -10.16
C TRP A 171 -12.39 8.32 -8.76
N ARG A 172 -13.30 7.58 -8.11
CA ARG A 172 -13.10 6.90 -6.83
C ARG A 172 -13.56 5.45 -6.96
N PHE A 173 -12.73 4.51 -6.55
CA PHE A 173 -13.09 3.12 -6.35
C PHE A 173 -13.30 2.85 -4.85
N ASN A 174 -14.48 2.41 -4.47
CA ASN A 174 -14.84 2.11 -3.10
C ASN A 174 -14.32 0.74 -2.69
N THR A 175 -13.25 0.68 -1.89
CA THR A 175 -12.70 -0.58 -1.36
C THR A 175 -13.57 -1.21 -0.28
N ILE A 176 -14.47 -0.42 0.31
CA ILE A 176 -15.61 -0.86 1.13
C ILE A 176 -16.85 -0.41 0.37
N PRO A 177 -17.55 -1.34 -0.31
CA PRO A 177 -18.63 -0.99 -1.24
C PRO A 177 -19.83 -0.33 -0.58
N GLU A 178 -20.42 0.62 -1.28
CA GLU A 178 -21.69 1.27 -0.94
C GLU A 178 -22.89 0.49 -1.50
N PRO A 179 -24.13 0.75 -1.03
CA PRO A 179 -25.33 0.07 -1.53
C PRO A 179 -25.45 0.11 -3.06
N GLY A 180 -25.62 -1.05 -3.67
CA GLY A 180 -25.72 -1.22 -5.13
C GLY A 180 -24.38 -1.48 -5.83
N GLU A 181 -23.27 -1.37 -5.15
CA GLU A 181 -21.96 -1.74 -5.69
C GLU A 181 -21.67 -3.22 -5.47
N PHE A 182 -20.88 -3.81 -6.38
CA PHE A 182 -20.43 -5.20 -6.26
C PHE A 182 -19.62 -5.40 -4.96
N GLY A 183 -19.92 -6.47 -4.22
CA GLY A 183 -19.27 -6.80 -2.95
C GLY A 183 -19.92 -6.18 -1.71
N TYR A 184 -20.96 -5.34 -1.87
CA TYR A 184 -21.68 -4.77 -0.72
C TYR A 184 -22.22 -5.83 0.22
N GLU A 185 -22.73 -6.94 -0.32
CA GLU A 185 -23.28 -8.07 0.42
C GLU A 185 -22.26 -8.86 1.23
N THR A 186 -20.96 -8.64 0.98
CA THR A 186 -19.86 -9.28 1.73
C THR A 186 -19.56 -8.58 3.06
N TRP A 187 -20.29 -7.51 3.36
CA TRP A 187 -20.14 -6.70 4.56
C TRP A 187 -21.44 -6.66 5.36
N PRO A 188 -21.37 -6.33 6.67
CA PRO A 188 -22.57 -5.95 7.42
C PRO A 188 -23.28 -4.77 6.75
N LYS A 189 -24.59 -4.77 6.84
CA LYS A 189 -25.39 -3.65 6.34
C LYS A 189 -24.85 -2.32 6.90
N GLU A 190 -24.64 -1.34 6.01
CA GLU A 190 -24.13 0.00 6.34
C GLU A 190 -22.67 0.07 6.84
N ALA A 191 -21.88 -1.02 6.70
CA ALA A 191 -20.46 -1.05 7.08
C ALA A 191 -19.66 0.11 6.48
N TRP A 192 -19.97 0.51 5.25
CA TRP A 192 -19.34 1.65 4.56
C TRP A 192 -19.41 2.97 5.33
N LYS A 193 -20.37 3.11 6.27
CA LYS A 193 -20.50 4.32 7.11
C LYS A 193 -19.51 4.36 8.26
N TYR A 194 -19.00 3.21 8.74
CA TYR A 194 -18.22 3.15 9.98
C TYR A 194 -16.98 2.27 9.95
N ILE A 195 -16.88 1.29 9.03
CA ILE A 195 -15.69 0.45 8.88
C ILE A 195 -14.67 1.19 8.01
N GLY A 196 -13.39 1.08 8.36
CA GLY A 196 -12.27 1.58 7.60
C GLY A 196 -11.28 0.50 7.19
N GLY A 197 -10.06 0.90 6.83
CA GLY A 197 -9.06 -0.02 6.28
C GLY A 197 -9.30 -0.33 4.81
N ALA A 198 -8.96 -1.54 4.38
CA ALA A 198 -8.99 -1.98 2.99
C ALA A 198 -8.24 -1.01 2.04
N ASN A 199 -7.18 -0.43 2.52
CA ASN A 199 -6.43 0.63 1.88
C ASN A 199 -5.20 0.11 1.13
N SER A 200 -4.76 0.82 0.09
CA SER A 200 -3.50 0.55 -0.60
C SER A 200 -2.41 1.47 -0.06
N TRP A 201 -1.49 0.92 0.72
CA TRP A 201 -0.37 1.64 1.34
C TRP A 201 1.00 1.19 0.83
N SER A 202 1.05 0.01 0.22
CA SER A 202 2.31 -0.62 -0.19
C SER A 202 2.81 -0.20 -1.56
N GLY A 203 1.98 0.55 -2.31
CA GLY A 203 2.22 0.92 -3.70
C GLY A 203 1.42 0.07 -4.67
N MET A 204 1.49 0.42 -5.95
CA MET A 204 0.73 -0.22 -7.03
C MET A 204 1.58 -0.34 -8.28
N THR A 205 1.13 -1.11 -9.25
CA THR A 205 1.86 -1.33 -10.50
C THR A 205 0.98 -0.99 -11.69
N LEU A 206 1.53 -0.23 -12.62
CA LEU A 206 0.88 0.22 -13.84
C LEU A 206 1.35 -0.61 -15.04
N ASP A 207 0.39 -1.09 -15.82
CA ASP A 207 0.59 -1.60 -17.17
C ASP A 207 0.22 -0.47 -18.16
N GLU A 208 1.22 0.33 -18.51
CA GLU A 208 1.03 1.51 -19.36
C GLU A 208 0.50 1.18 -20.75
N ASP A 209 0.99 0.07 -21.34
CA ASP A 209 0.60 -0.35 -22.69
C ASP A 209 -0.88 -0.71 -22.77
N ASN A 210 -1.45 -1.23 -21.68
CA ASN A 210 -2.83 -1.73 -21.65
C ASN A 210 -3.77 -0.86 -20.80
N GLY A 211 -3.26 0.19 -20.16
CA GLY A 211 -4.05 1.09 -19.33
C GLY A 211 -4.70 0.38 -18.14
N ILE A 212 -3.98 -0.54 -17.49
CA ILE A 212 -4.45 -1.28 -16.32
C ILE A 212 -3.56 -0.97 -15.12
N VAL A 213 -4.16 -0.63 -13.99
CA VAL A 213 -3.45 -0.51 -12.72
C VAL A 213 -3.78 -1.69 -11.80
N TYR A 214 -2.75 -2.31 -11.23
CA TYR A 214 -2.86 -3.41 -10.27
C TYR A 214 -2.60 -2.87 -8.87
N ILE A 215 -3.62 -2.94 -8.00
CA ILE A 215 -3.65 -2.27 -6.71
C ILE A 215 -3.85 -3.30 -5.61
N PRO A 216 -2.82 -3.57 -4.79
CA PRO A 216 -2.96 -4.41 -3.61
C PRO A 216 -3.63 -3.63 -2.48
N THR A 217 -4.57 -4.25 -1.79
CA THR A 217 -5.24 -3.68 -0.62
C THR A 217 -4.86 -4.41 0.66
N GLY A 218 -4.95 -3.71 1.78
CA GLY A 218 -4.73 -4.24 3.11
C GLY A 218 -6.00 -4.71 3.79
N SER A 219 -5.86 -5.03 5.07
CA SER A 219 -6.92 -5.52 5.94
C SER A 219 -7.98 -4.45 6.20
N ALA A 220 -9.18 -4.89 6.54
CA ALA A 220 -10.21 -4.03 7.08
C ALA A 220 -10.00 -3.81 8.59
N SER A 221 -10.34 -2.63 9.12
CA SER A 221 -10.24 -2.40 10.58
C SER A 221 -11.43 -3.02 11.34
N TYR A 222 -11.19 -3.59 12.49
CA TYR A 222 -9.89 -3.72 13.19
C TYR A 222 -9.06 -4.86 12.59
N ASP A 223 -7.76 -4.71 12.53
CA ASP A 223 -6.89 -5.68 11.85
C ASP A 223 -6.84 -7.05 12.54
N PHE A 224 -7.00 -7.10 13.86
CA PHE A 224 -6.92 -8.31 14.68
C PHE A 224 -8.24 -8.73 15.32
N TYR A 225 -9.38 -8.15 14.88
CA TYR A 225 -10.71 -8.51 15.36
C TYR A 225 -11.78 -8.24 14.30
N GLY A 226 -12.50 -9.27 13.88
CA GLY A 226 -13.50 -9.20 12.81
C GLY A 226 -14.96 -9.14 13.26
N GLY A 227 -15.27 -9.18 14.57
CA GLY A 227 -16.64 -9.28 15.08
C GLY A 227 -17.56 -8.10 14.70
N ASN A 228 -16.98 -6.94 14.39
CA ASN A 228 -17.71 -5.74 13.94
C ASN A 228 -17.93 -5.67 12.41
N ARG A 229 -17.33 -6.57 11.63
CA ARG A 229 -17.36 -6.57 10.17
C ARG A 229 -17.58 -7.95 9.56
N LYS A 230 -18.51 -8.73 10.12
CA LYS A 230 -18.86 -10.08 9.65
C LYS A 230 -19.07 -10.12 8.13
N GLY A 231 -18.68 -11.23 7.51
CA GLY A 231 -18.74 -11.45 6.07
C GLY A 231 -17.34 -11.56 5.46
N GLU A 232 -17.25 -11.73 4.17
CA GLU A 232 -16.00 -11.94 3.43
C GLU A 232 -15.11 -10.68 3.36
N ASN A 233 -15.73 -9.50 3.39
CA ASN A 233 -15.11 -8.16 3.40
C ASN A 233 -14.38 -7.79 2.09
N LEU A 234 -15.01 -7.95 0.93
CA LEU A 234 -14.49 -7.42 -0.33
C LEU A 234 -14.52 -5.86 -0.29
N PHE A 235 -13.46 -5.16 -0.65
CA PHE A 235 -12.22 -5.59 -1.30
C PHE A 235 -11.01 -5.47 -0.36
N ALA A 236 -11.13 -5.85 0.89
CA ALA A 236 -9.98 -5.98 1.76
C ALA A 236 -9.09 -7.15 1.31
N ASN A 237 -7.78 -7.09 1.56
CA ASN A 237 -6.78 -8.11 1.26
C ASN A 237 -6.86 -8.64 -0.18
N SER A 238 -7.06 -7.74 -1.14
CA SER A 238 -7.33 -8.07 -2.53
C SER A 238 -6.31 -7.44 -3.48
N LEU A 239 -6.08 -8.08 -4.61
CA LEU A 239 -5.48 -7.45 -5.78
C LEU A 239 -6.60 -7.00 -6.70
N LEU A 240 -6.65 -5.71 -6.98
CA LEU A 240 -7.60 -5.10 -7.92
C LEU A 240 -6.89 -4.83 -9.23
N ALA A 241 -7.50 -5.18 -10.35
CA ALA A 241 -7.12 -4.69 -11.68
C ALA A 241 -8.18 -3.70 -12.16
N LEU A 242 -7.81 -2.43 -12.21
CA LEU A 242 -8.72 -1.36 -12.61
C LEU A 242 -8.28 -0.72 -13.92
N ASP A 243 -9.24 -0.24 -14.68
CA ASP A 243 -8.99 0.66 -15.79
C ASP A 243 -8.48 2.01 -15.27
N VAL A 244 -7.36 2.49 -15.78
CA VAL A 244 -6.70 3.69 -15.27
C VAL A 244 -7.48 4.98 -15.49
N LEU A 245 -8.31 5.03 -16.54
CA LEU A 245 -9.04 6.26 -16.91
C LEU A 245 -10.40 6.33 -16.23
N THR A 246 -11.04 5.20 -15.99
CA THR A 246 -12.42 5.13 -15.47
C THR A 246 -12.54 4.65 -14.05
N GLY A 247 -11.53 3.93 -13.54
CA GLY A 247 -11.59 3.24 -12.24
C GLY A 247 -12.45 1.97 -12.27
N GLU A 248 -12.97 1.56 -13.44
CA GLU A 248 -13.77 0.35 -13.57
C GLU A 248 -12.94 -0.89 -13.28
N ARG A 249 -13.49 -1.79 -12.46
CA ARG A 249 -12.84 -3.05 -12.09
C ARG A 249 -12.93 -4.05 -13.25
N LYS A 250 -11.76 -4.41 -13.80
CA LYS A 250 -11.64 -5.49 -14.80
C LYS A 250 -11.74 -6.85 -14.13
N TRP A 251 -10.96 -7.06 -13.06
CA TRP A 251 -11.01 -8.25 -12.22
C TRP A 251 -10.45 -7.97 -10.82
N HIS A 252 -10.61 -8.89 -9.91
CA HIS A 252 -9.97 -8.88 -8.59
C HIS A 252 -9.76 -10.32 -8.11
N PHE A 253 -8.88 -10.44 -7.11
CA PHE A 253 -8.72 -11.67 -6.32
C PHE A 253 -8.50 -11.32 -4.87
N GLN A 254 -9.23 -11.96 -3.95
CA GLN A 254 -9.05 -11.80 -2.52
C GLN A 254 -8.14 -12.89 -1.97
N PHE A 255 -7.05 -12.51 -1.30
CA PHE A 255 -6.03 -13.45 -0.79
C PHE A 255 -6.33 -13.95 0.62
N VAL A 256 -7.10 -13.18 1.37
CA VAL A 256 -7.53 -13.54 2.72
C VAL A 256 -8.97 -13.12 2.89
N HIS A 257 -9.86 -14.09 3.04
CA HIS A 257 -11.26 -13.85 3.36
C HIS A 257 -11.39 -13.49 4.82
N HIS A 258 -12.11 -12.41 5.14
CA HIS A 258 -12.35 -11.97 6.52
C HIS A 258 -11.09 -11.99 7.37
N ASP A 259 -10.10 -11.21 6.98
CA ASP A 259 -8.78 -11.23 7.63
C ASP A 259 -8.86 -10.88 9.12
N LEU A 260 -8.24 -11.70 9.96
CA LEU A 260 -8.15 -11.57 11.43
C LEU A 260 -6.70 -11.49 11.90
N TRP A 261 -5.73 -11.36 10.98
CA TRP A 261 -4.30 -11.57 11.26
C TRP A 261 -3.41 -10.45 10.70
N ASP A 262 -4.01 -9.36 10.24
CA ASP A 262 -3.28 -8.26 9.58
C ASP A 262 -2.41 -8.76 8.40
N ARG A 263 -3.04 -9.49 7.49
CA ARG A 263 -2.38 -10.07 6.31
C ARG A 263 -2.50 -9.19 5.07
N ASP A 264 -2.19 -7.92 5.22
CA ASP A 264 -2.09 -6.98 4.11
C ASP A 264 -1.26 -7.52 2.95
N LEU A 265 -1.50 -7.02 1.76
CA LEU A 265 -0.60 -7.18 0.64
C LEU A 265 0.53 -6.13 0.73
N PRO A 266 1.77 -6.54 1.11
CA PRO A 266 2.79 -5.61 1.60
C PRO A 266 3.67 -4.99 0.53
N ALA A 267 3.43 -5.32 -0.74
CA ALA A 267 4.27 -4.87 -1.86
C ALA A 267 3.45 -4.69 -3.14
N PRO A 268 3.89 -3.78 -4.03
CA PRO A 268 3.33 -3.71 -5.38
C PRO A 268 3.50 -5.06 -6.09
N PRO A 269 2.55 -5.48 -6.92
CA PRO A 269 2.72 -6.67 -7.74
C PRO A 269 3.78 -6.47 -8.82
N ASN A 270 4.31 -7.56 -9.36
CA ASN A 270 5.26 -7.50 -10.47
C ASN A 270 4.61 -7.96 -11.78
N LEU A 271 4.79 -7.18 -12.84
CA LEU A 271 4.47 -7.62 -14.19
C LEU A 271 5.59 -8.56 -14.66
N VAL A 272 5.20 -9.76 -15.07
CA VAL A 272 6.13 -10.82 -15.47
C VAL A 272 5.62 -11.52 -16.71
N GLU A 273 6.51 -12.21 -17.41
CA GLU A 273 6.16 -13.15 -18.46
C GLU A 273 6.39 -14.59 -17.94
N VAL A 274 5.38 -15.42 -18.03
CA VAL A 274 5.45 -16.82 -17.62
C VAL A 274 5.38 -17.73 -18.85
N ASN A 275 6.34 -18.63 -18.99
CA ASN A 275 6.24 -19.69 -19.99
C ASN A 275 5.58 -20.92 -19.37
N LYS A 276 4.39 -21.27 -19.85
CA LYS A 276 3.64 -22.45 -19.41
C LYS A 276 3.23 -23.25 -20.64
N ASP A 277 3.63 -24.51 -20.68
CA ASP A 277 3.32 -25.45 -21.77
C ASP A 277 3.69 -24.90 -23.16
N GLY A 278 4.85 -24.21 -23.24
CA GLY A 278 5.38 -23.61 -24.47
C GLY A 278 4.71 -22.29 -24.88
N LYS A 279 3.74 -21.80 -24.11
CA LYS A 279 3.06 -20.52 -24.34
C LYS A 279 3.57 -19.45 -23.37
N LYS A 280 3.84 -18.27 -23.92
CA LYS A 280 4.14 -17.08 -23.14
C LYS A 280 2.85 -16.44 -22.67
N ILE A 281 2.71 -16.25 -21.37
CA ILE A 281 1.56 -15.62 -20.74
C ILE A 281 2.04 -14.33 -20.05
N MET A 282 1.41 -13.23 -20.40
CA MET A 282 1.63 -11.94 -19.73
C MET A 282 0.93 -12.01 -18.37
N ALA A 283 1.70 -11.95 -17.31
CA ALA A 283 1.22 -12.24 -15.97
C ALA A 283 1.46 -11.09 -14.98
N VAL A 284 0.74 -11.14 -13.90
CA VAL A 284 0.99 -10.34 -12.70
C VAL A 284 1.21 -11.26 -11.50
N ALA A 285 2.28 -11.04 -10.75
CA ALA A 285 2.67 -11.82 -9.59
C ALA A 285 2.57 -10.98 -8.32
N GLN A 286 1.83 -11.48 -7.32
CA GLN A 286 1.64 -10.83 -6.03
C GLN A 286 2.21 -11.69 -4.90
N ILE A 287 3.07 -11.09 -4.08
CA ILE A 287 3.54 -11.67 -2.82
C ILE A 287 2.61 -11.27 -1.67
N THR A 288 2.57 -12.11 -0.64
CA THR A 288 1.70 -11.92 0.53
C THR A 288 2.47 -11.94 1.85
N LYS A 289 1.95 -11.33 2.91
CA LYS A 289 2.49 -11.44 4.28
C LYS A 289 2.53 -12.89 4.78
N SER A 290 1.67 -13.77 4.26
CA SER A 290 1.70 -15.20 4.57
C SER A 290 2.80 -15.98 3.85
N GLY A 291 3.66 -15.31 3.09
CA GLY A 291 4.85 -15.91 2.47
C GLY A 291 4.55 -16.72 1.22
N HIS A 292 3.44 -16.44 0.54
CA HIS A 292 3.07 -17.06 -0.72
C HIS A 292 3.20 -16.10 -1.91
N VAL A 293 3.34 -16.68 -3.09
CA VAL A 293 3.28 -15.97 -4.38
C VAL A 293 2.08 -16.50 -5.15
N PHE A 294 1.24 -15.59 -5.60
CA PHE A 294 0.14 -15.87 -6.51
C PHE A 294 0.44 -15.26 -7.88
N VAL A 295 0.10 -15.97 -8.95
CA VAL A 295 0.39 -15.53 -10.31
C VAL A 295 -0.85 -15.67 -11.17
N PHE A 296 -1.24 -14.56 -11.80
CA PHE A 296 -2.45 -14.45 -12.60
C PHE A 296 -2.11 -14.06 -14.03
N ASP A 297 -2.95 -14.51 -14.97
CA ASP A 297 -3.04 -13.82 -16.25
C ASP A 297 -3.46 -12.37 -15.98
N ARG A 298 -2.68 -11.40 -16.46
CA ARG A 298 -2.87 -9.99 -16.07
C ARG A 298 -4.13 -9.36 -16.65
N PHE A 299 -4.72 -9.95 -17.70
CA PHE A 299 -5.91 -9.42 -18.35
C PHE A 299 -7.20 -10.02 -17.78
N THR A 300 -7.18 -11.33 -17.48
CA THR A 300 -8.37 -12.07 -17.06
C THR A 300 -8.46 -12.28 -15.55
N GLY A 301 -7.34 -12.24 -14.83
CA GLY A 301 -7.27 -12.61 -13.42
C GLY A 301 -7.30 -14.13 -13.18
N GLU A 302 -7.25 -14.95 -14.24
CA GLU A 302 -7.18 -16.40 -14.10
C GLU A 302 -5.84 -16.84 -13.50
N HIS A 303 -5.89 -17.79 -12.57
CA HIS A 303 -4.68 -18.33 -11.95
C HIS A 303 -3.81 -19.10 -12.95
N ILE A 304 -2.55 -18.72 -13.09
CA ILE A 304 -1.60 -19.48 -13.93
C ILE A 304 -1.17 -20.77 -13.23
N PHE A 305 -1.08 -20.76 -11.91
CA PHE A 305 -0.81 -21.92 -11.07
C PHE A 305 -2.01 -22.20 -10.17
N PRO A 306 -2.31 -23.48 -9.86
CA PRO A 306 -3.48 -23.83 -9.07
C PRO A 306 -3.50 -23.16 -7.70
N VAL A 307 -4.69 -22.67 -7.33
CA VAL A 307 -5.03 -22.15 -6.01
C VAL A 307 -6.25 -22.90 -5.52
N GLU A 308 -6.23 -23.36 -4.29
CA GLU A 308 -7.30 -24.15 -3.68
C GLU A 308 -7.71 -23.57 -2.33
N GLU A 309 -8.99 -23.75 -1.98
CA GLU A 309 -9.53 -23.36 -0.68
C GLU A 309 -9.17 -24.39 0.40
N PHE A 310 -8.49 -23.97 1.45
CA PHE A 310 -8.14 -24.82 2.57
C PHE A 310 -8.94 -24.44 3.82
N PRO A 311 -9.40 -25.42 4.61
CA PRO A 311 -10.12 -25.15 5.84
C PRO A 311 -9.22 -24.43 6.85
N PHE A 312 -9.78 -23.44 7.53
CA PHE A 312 -9.11 -22.65 8.56
C PHE A 312 -9.83 -22.78 9.92
N PRO A 313 -9.10 -22.67 11.03
CA PRO A 313 -9.66 -22.78 12.38
C PRO A 313 -10.72 -21.72 12.63
N LYS A 314 -11.74 -22.08 13.41
CA LYS A 314 -12.71 -21.12 13.93
C LYS A 314 -12.05 -20.22 14.96
N SER A 315 -12.51 -18.97 15.05
CA SER A 315 -12.14 -18.08 16.16
C SER A 315 -12.77 -18.56 17.47
N ASP A 316 -12.02 -18.43 18.56
CA ASP A 316 -12.50 -18.64 19.93
C ASP A 316 -12.84 -17.32 20.66
N LEU A 317 -12.72 -16.19 19.98
CA LEU A 317 -13.06 -14.88 20.52
C LEU A 317 -14.57 -14.64 20.46
N GLN A 318 -15.12 -14.07 21.52
CA GLN A 318 -16.54 -13.76 21.59
C GLN A 318 -16.93 -12.74 20.51
N GLY A 319 -17.98 -13.07 19.74
CA GLY A 319 -18.52 -12.20 18.68
C GLY A 319 -17.80 -12.27 17.35
N GLU A 320 -16.64 -12.93 17.28
CA GLU A 320 -15.87 -13.11 16.06
C GLU A 320 -16.22 -14.43 15.35
N GLU A 321 -16.24 -14.39 14.03
CA GLU A 321 -16.46 -15.56 13.17
C GLU A 321 -15.38 -15.57 12.11
N ALA A 322 -14.43 -16.53 12.20
CA ALA A 322 -13.43 -16.71 11.16
C ALA A 322 -14.08 -17.23 9.87
N TRP A 323 -13.57 -16.81 8.71
CA TRP A 323 -13.99 -17.41 7.45
C TRP A 323 -13.56 -18.87 7.38
N PRO A 324 -14.41 -19.79 6.91
CA PRO A 324 -14.17 -21.22 7.06
C PRO A 324 -13.01 -21.75 6.22
N THR A 325 -12.65 -21.06 5.15
CA THR A 325 -11.58 -21.45 4.24
C THR A 325 -10.72 -20.26 3.84
N GLN A 326 -9.52 -20.52 3.34
CA GLN A 326 -8.62 -19.51 2.79
C GLN A 326 -7.93 -20.04 1.53
N PRO A 327 -7.75 -19.22 0.48
CA PRO A 327 -7.11 -19.63 -0.77
C PRO A 327 -5.59 -19.74 -0.59
N LEU A 328 -5.01 -20.86 -0.98
CA LEU A 328 -3.56 -21.08 -0.98
C LEU A 328 -3.07 -21.64 -2.31
N PRO A 329 -1.91 -21.20 -2.82
CA PRO A 329 -1.29 -21.79 -3.98
C PRO A 329 -0.76 -23.20 -3.65
N THR A 330 -1.07 -24.18 -4.49
CA THR A 330 -0.71 -25.59 -4.25
C THR A 330 0.53 -26.05 -5.01
N LYS A 331 0.93 -25.32 -6.05
CA LYS A 331 2.09 -25.68 -6.88
C LYS A 331 3.34 -24.87 -6.56
N ILE A 332 3.18 -23.60 -6.19
CA ILE A 332 4.30 -22.74 -5.81
C ILE A 332 4.50 -22.89 -4.29
N PRO A 333 5.67 -23.38 -3.83
CA PRO A 333 5.90 -23.49 -2.40
C PRO A 333 6.02 -22.09 -1.76
N PRO A 334 5.63 -21.93 -0.50
CA PRO A 334 5.82 -20.69 0.23
C PRO A 334 7.31 -20.34 0.35
N PHE A 335 7.66 -19.07 0.25
CA PHE A 335 9.02 -18.58 0.42
C PHE A 335 9.36 -18.25 1.89
N ALA A 336 8.35 -18.22 2.75
CA ALA A 336 8.50 -17.99 4.18
C ALA A 336 8.03 -19.21 5.00
N ARG A 337 8.50 -19.27 6.23
CA ARG A 337 8.14 -20.32 7.18
C ARG A 337 6.64 -20.31 7.47
N GLN A 338 6.02 -21.50 7.41
CA GLN A 338 4.57 -21.67 7.59
C GLN A 338 4.21 -22.23 8.97
N LYS A 339 5.18 -22.61 9.79
CA LYS A 339 4.97 -23.16 11.13
C LYS A 339 5.84 -22.43 12.12
N PHE A 340 5.28 -22.13 13.28
CA PHE A 340 6.01 -21.64 14.43
C PHE A 340 6.11 -22.75 15.47
N THR A 341 7.33 -23.09 15.89
CA THR A 341 7.59 -24.13 16.88
C THR A 341 8.36 -23.54 18.07
N LYS A 342 8.41 -24.26 19.19
CA LYS A 342 9.10 -23.79 20.41
C LYS A 342 10.58 -23.49 20.17
N GLU A 343 11.23 -24.25 19.29
CA GLU A 343 12.64 -24.09 18.93
C GLU A 343 12.93 -22.79 18.17
N LEU A 344 11.89 -22.13 17.69
CA LEU A 344 11.97 -20.84 16.98
C LEU A 344 11.84 -19.62 17.91
N ILE A 345 11.56 -19.85 19.18
CA ILE A 345 11.51 -18.79 20.19
C ILE A 345 12.95 -18.35 20.44
N ASN A 346 13.23 -17.07 20.22
CA ASN A 346 14.53 -16.53 20.58
C ASN A 346 14.58 -16.29 22.10
N ASP A 347 15.76 -16.40 22.66
CA ASP A 347 16.07 -16.22 24.08
C ASP A 347 16.67 -14.85 24.41
N MET A 348 16.61 -13.89 23.47
CA MET A 348 17.15 -12.53 23.64
C MET A 348 16.50 -11.78 24.81
N PHE A 349 15.30 -12.17 25.20
CA PHE A 349 14.61 -11.58 26.35
C PHE A 349 14.40 -12.65 27.45
N PRO A 350 14.71 -12.36 28.73
CA PRO A 350 14.63 -13.31 29.83
C PRO A 350 13.27 -14.00 30.01
N ASN A 351 12.19 -13.43 29.48
CA ASN A 351 10.82 -13.90 29.61
C ASN A 351 10.16 -14.26 28.27
N SER A 352 10.93 -14.53 27.21
CA SER A 352 10.36 -14.84 25.89
C SER A 352 9.35 -16.00 25.93
N MET A 353 9.63 -17.05 26.72
CA MET A 353 8.71 -18.17 26.95
C MET A 353 7.45 -17.77 27.74
N ALA A 354 7.57 -16.87 28.70
CA ALA A 354 6.44 -16.40 29.52
C ALA A 354 5.52 -15.48 28.71
N LEU A 355 6.09 -14.63 27.84
CA LEU A 355 5.31 -13.78 26.92
C LEU A 355 4.47 -14.60 25.94
N LEU A 356 5.00 -15.73 25.45
CA LEU A 356 4.24 -16.66 24.62
C LEU A 356 3.17 -17.42 25.39
N ALA A 357 3.43 -17.77 26.66
CA ALA A 357 2.44 -18.40 27.53
C ALA A 357 1.24 -17.50 27.85
N TRP A 358 1.39 -16.18 27.74
CA TRP A 358 0.33 -15.18 27.88
C TRP A 358 -0.37 -14.84 26.56
N SER A 359 0.14 -15.30 25.43
CA SER A 359 -0.47 -15.06 24.14
C SER A 359 -1.65 -16.03 23.91
N PRO A 360 -2.65 -15.65 23.11
CA PRO A 360 -3.73 -16.55 22.68
C PRO A 360 -3.25 -17.86 22.04
N LEU A 361 -2.02 -17.87 21.52
CA LEU A 361 -1.36 -19.07 20.97
C LEU A 361 -1.17 -20.20 22.00
N ASP A 362 -1.16 -19.90 23.28
CA ASP A 362 -0.96 -20.92 24.33
C ASP A 362 -2.24 -21.68 24.72
N LYS A 363 -3.41 -21.17 24.39
CA LYS A 363 -4.70 -21.84 24.61
C LYS A 363 -4.88 -23.07 23.71
N HIS A 364 -4.14 -23.16 22.61
CA HIS A 364 -4.15 -24.31 21.69
C HIS A 364 -3.23 -25.47 22.14
N LYS A 365 -2.62 -25.38 23.32
CA LYS A 365 -1.71 -26.43 23.86
C LYS A 365 -2.35 -27.78 24.21
N LYS A 366 -3.66 -27.92 24.12
CA LYS A 366 -4.32 -29.20 24.36
C LYS A 366 -4.35 -30.15 23.16
N SER A 367 -3.94 -29.72 22.01
CA SER A 367 -3.72 -30.58 20.84
C SER A 367 -2.27 -30.44 20.39
N ASN A 368 -1.63 -31.56 20.07
CA ASN A 368 -0.28 -31.60 19.47
C ASN A 368 -0.25 -30.97 18.04
N GLU A 369 -1.12 -30.00 17.80
CA GLU A 369 -1.28 -29.38 16.50
C GLU A 369 -0.43 -28.11 16.39
N THR A 370 0.36 -28.08 15.38
CA THR A 370 1.12 -26.94 14.88
C THR A 370 0.21 -25.77 14.61
N VAL A 371 0.53 -24.60 15.14
CA VAL A 371 -0.09 -23.33 14.73
C VAL A 371 0.17 -23.17 13.23
N LYS A 372 -0.86 -23.28 12.44
CA LYS A 372 -0.80 -23.06 10.99
C LYS A 372 -0.91 -21.58 10.68
#